data_3f3e1146c8983d099f9fda35926b3e1d
#
_entry.id   3f3e1146c8983d099f9fda35926b3e1d
#
_cell.length_a   1.000
_cell.length_b   1.000
_cell.length_c   1.000
_cell.angle_alpha   90.00
_cell.angle_beta   90.00
_cell.angle_gamma   90.00
#
_symmetry.space_group_name_H-M   'P 1'
#
loop_
_entity.id
_entity.type
_entity.pdbx_description
1 polymer ?
#
loop_
_entity_poly.entity_id
_entity_poly.type
_entity_poly.pdbx_seq_one_letter_code
_entity_poly.pdbx_strand_id
1 'polypeptide(L)'
;MFKNYFKIACRNLLRNKIFSVINIAGLSAGIAFALLIGAYVWNELQVNKRLKNASNQYFLASEWKDPNMGNYITTLGPMAKRLKTDYPNLVKNYYRWDGITSVVSKGDNHFRENIQLGDSTLLSMYGFELSNGNASTALIEPFSVVITKDLAIKYFGKTDIVGQTLLIQSFSGGNHDFRITGVLKDIPENSVTRLNAANHNNLFIPTNTYKYFGRNDFESWTNIYLPSYVELQPGVTAQQLAIAIKSLINKNAPADIGQNLHIRPIALNDYYLDNNNGLVKKMLFTLSSIGLFIY
;
A
#
# COMPACT_ATOMS: atom_id res chain seq x y z
N MET A 1 -45.58 -19.72 -28.54
CA MET A 1 -44.65 -19.21 -29.55
C MET A 1 -43.18 -19.44 -29.17
N PHE A 2 -42.73 -19.09 -27.99
CA PHE A 2 -41.32 -19.28 -27.50
C PHE A 2 -40.79 -20.72 -27.67
N LYS A 3 -41.59 -21.75 -27.31
CA LYS A 3 -41.21 -23.16 -27.38
C LYS A 3 -40.91 -23.64 -28.82
N ASN A 4 -41.59 -23.09 -29.80
CA ASN A 4 -41.34 -23.41 -31.20
C ASN A 4 -40.08 -22.72 -31.75
N TYR A 5 -39.82 -21.48 -31.40
CA TYR A 5 -38.60 -20.78 -31.79
C TYR A 5 -37.37 -21.45 -31.21
N PHE A 6 -37.41 -21.87 -29.90
CA PHE A 6 -36.34 -22.60 -29.27
C PHE A 6 -36.07 -23.94 -29.97
N LYS A 7 -37.12 -24.71 -30.33
CA LYS A 7 -36.98 -26.01 -31.03
C LYS A 7 -36.38 -25.81 -32.43
N ILE A 8 -36.75 -24.76 -33.17
CA ILE A 8 -36.19 -24.44 -34.45
C ILE A 8 -34.72 -24.02 -34.33
N ALA A 9 -34.37 -23.22 -33.35
CA ALA A 9 -32.99 -22.80 -33.08
C ALA A 9 -32.10 -24.00 -32.76
N CYS A 10 -32.50 -24.86 -31.83
CA CYS A 10 -31.76 -26.10 -31.52
C CYS A 10 -31.55 -26.98 -32.72
N ARG A 11 -32.60 -27.15 -33.59
CA ARG A 11 -32.49 -27.97 -34.80
C ARG A 11 -31.52 -27.39 -35.81
N ASN A 12 -31.47 -26.04 -35.95
CA ASN A 12 -30.51 -25.36 -36.82
C ASN A 12 -29.08 -25.50 -36.33
N LEU A 13 -28.83 -25.36 -35.02
CA LEU A 13 -27.52 -25.59 -34.40
C LEU A 13 -27.02 -27.03 -34.64
N LEU A 14 -27.91 -28.01 -34.49
CA LEU A 14 -27.58 -29.43 -34.72
C LEU A 14 -27.38 -29.78 -36.19
N ARG A 15 -27.98 -29.06 -37.11
CA ARG A 15 -27.83 -29.25 -38.55
C ARG A 15 -26.49 -28.72 -39.07
N ASN A 16 -25.99 -27.62 -38.53
CA ASN A 16 -24.76 -26.97 -38.95
C ASN A 16 -23.69 -27.07 -37.83
N LYS A 17 -23.35 -28.27 -37.45
CA LYS A 17 -22.53 -28.56 -36.24
C LYS A 17 -21.22 -27.79 -36.17
N ILE A 18 -20.44 -27.74 -37.26
CA ILE A 18 -19.12 -27.11 -37.30
C ILE A 18 -19.26 -25.59 -37.07
N PHE A 19 -20.13 -24.93 -37.79
CA PHE A 19 -20.38 -23.47 -37.63
C PHE A 19 -20.94 -23.16 -36.25
N SER A 20 -21.84 -23.99 -35.73
CA SER A 20 -22.40 -23.83 -34.39
C SER A 20 -21.34 -23.95 -33.30
N VAL A 21 -20.45 -24.97 -33.41
CA VAL A 21 -19.34 -25.15 -32.46
C VAL A 21 -18.38 -23.94 -32.51
N ILE A 22 -17.98 -23.47 -33.69
CA ILE A 22 -17.09 -22.32 -33.84
C ILE A 22 -17.72 -21.06 -33.22
N ASN A 23 -19.01 -20.79 -33.52
CA ASN A 23 -19.70 -19.61 -32.99
C ASN A 23 -19.88 -19.69 -31.47
N ILE A 24 -20.27 -20.86 -30.94
CA ILE A 24 -20.41 -21.05 -29.47
C ILE A 24 -19.05 -20.93 -28.79
N ALA A 25 -18.01 -21.53 -29.33
CA ALA A 25 -16.66 -21.43 -28.78
C ALA A 25 -16.14 -19.99 -28.81
N GLY A 26 -16.32 -19.27 -29.93
CA GLY A 26 -15.95 -17.86 -30.07
C GLY A 26 -16.69 -16.96 -29.08
N LEU A 27 -18.03 -17.11 -28.98
CA LEU A 27 -18.83 -16.36 -28.02
C LEU A 27 -18.44 -16.68 -26.56
N SER A 28 -18.26 -17.97 -26.26
CA SER A 28 -17.83 -18.39 -24.92
C SER A 28 -16.47 -17.82 -24.54
N ALA A 29 -15.50 -17.82 -25.46
CA ALA A 29 -14.19 -17.22 -25.25
C ALA A 29 -14.31 -15.70 -25.05
N GLY A 30 -15.10 -15.00 -25.89
CA GLY A 30 -15.36 -13.56 -25.74
C GLY A 30 -15.95 -13.20 -24.38
N ILE A 31 -16.98 -13.92 -23.94
CA ILE A 31 -17.60 -13.72 -22.62
C ILE A 31 -16.58 -13.99 -21.50
N ALA A 32 -15.79 -15.08 -21.61
CA ALA A 32 -14.77 -15.40 -20.60
C ALA A 32 -13.73 -14.29 -20.47
N PHE A 33 -13.23 -13.73 -21.59
CA PHE A 33 -12.31 -12.60 -21.59
C PHE A 33 -12.95 -11.34 -21.00
N ALA A 34 -14.18 -11.01 -21.35
CA ALA A 34 -14.89 -9.86 -20.80
C ALA A 34 -15.08 -9.99 -19.28
N LEU A 35 -15.41 -11.17 -18.77
CA LEU A 35 -15.53 -11.44 -17.34
C LEU A 35 -14.18 -11.35 -16.60
N LEU A 36 -13.09 -11.84 -17.18
CA LEU A 36 -11.75 -11.71 -16.63
C LEU A 36 -11.31 -10.25 -16.56
N ILE A 37 -11.53 -9.48 -17.63
CA ILE A 37 -11.26 -8.03 -17.64
C ILE A 37 -12.10 -7.34 -16.56
N GLY A 38 -13.40 -7.63 -16.49
CA GLY A 38 -14.30 -7.05 -15.49
C GLY A 38 -13.87 -7.36 -14.06
N ALA A 39 -13.49 -8.60 -13.78
CA ALA A 39 -12.98 -9.02 -12.48
C ALA A 39 -11.65 -8.32 -12.12
N TYR A 40 -10.74 -8.18 -13.07
CA TYR A 40 -9.48 -7.46 -12.88
C TYR A 40 -9.74 -5.97 -12.58
N VAL A 41 -10.52 -5.30 -13.42
CA VAL A 41 -10.88 -3.88 -13.21
C VAL A 41 -11.55 -3.68 -11.86
N TRP A 42 -12.48 -4.56 -11.48
CA TRP A 42 -13.12 -4.51 -10.17
C TRP A 42 -12.12 -4.62 -9.04
N ASN A 43 -11.18 -5.57 -9.10
CA ASN A 43 -10.16 -5.77 -8.08
C ASN A 43 -9.25 -4.55 -7.92
N GLU A 44 -8.77 -3.98 -9.04
CA GLU A 44 -7.96 -2.76 -9.03
C GLU A 44 -8.70 -1.56 -8.40
N LEU A 45 -9.99 -1.42 -8.67
CA LEU A 45 -10.82 -0.39 -8.09
C LEU A 45 -11.11 -0.58 -6.58
N GLN A 46 -10.82 -1.77 -6.02
CA GLN A 46 -10.99 -2.04 -4.58
C GLN A 46 -9.72 -1.74 -3.75
N VAL A 47 -8.59 -1.46 -4.39
CA VAL A 47 -7.34 -1.12 -3.69
C VAL A 47 -7.57 0.05 -2.74
N ASN A 48 -7.09 -0.05 -1.51
CA ASN A 48 -7.27 0.87 -0.37
C ASN A 48 -8.69 0.95 0.22
N LYS A 49 -9.76 0.59 -0.50
CA LYS A 49 -11.14 0.80 -0.03
C LYS A 49 -11.53 0.02 1.22
N ARG A 50 -10.83 -1.07 1.50
CA ARG A 50 -11.08 -1.92 2.68
C ARG A 50 -10.24 -1.53 3.90
N LEU A 51 -9.41 -0.51 3.79
CA LEU A 51 -8.67 0.04 4.93
C LEU A 51 -9.63 0.74 5.88
N LYS A 52 -9.31 0.70 7.18
CA LYS A 52 -10.08 1.40 8.20
C LYS A 52 -10.13 2.90 7.87
N ASN A 53 -11.33 3.48 7.87
CA ASN A 53 -11.55 4.90 7.58
C ASN A 53 -10.91 5.39 6.27
N ALA A 54 -10.88 4.55 5.24
CA ALA A 54 -10.21 4.81 3.97
C ALA A 54 -10.58 6.16 3.33
N SER A 55 -11.83 6.61 3.49
CA SER A 55 -12.31 7.91 2.98
C SER A 55 -11.65 9.13 3.64
N ASN A 56 -11.09 8.97 4.84
CA ASN A 56 -10.45 10.03 5.60
C ASN A 56 -8.92 9.90 5.58
N GLN A 57 -8.37 8.98 4.81
CA GLN A 57 -6.93 8.78 4.72
C GLN A 57 -6.34 9.49 3.51
N TYR A 58 -5.24 10.20 3.73
CA TYR A 58 -4.55 10.99 2.74
C TYR A 58 -3.08 10.64 2.71
N PHE A 59 -2.55 10.55 1.50
CA PHE A 59 -1.13 10.50 1.21
C PHE A 59 -0.60 11.93 1.04
N LEU A 60 0.62 12.20 1.53
CA LEU A 60 1.27 13.50 1.40
C LEU A 60 2.26 13.45 0.23
N ALA A 61 1.87 14.01 -0.91
CA ALA A 61 2.70 14.05 -2.11
C ALA A 61 3.54 15.32 -2.17
N SER A 62 4.81 15.20 -2.53
CA SER A 62 5.73 16.32 -2.71
C SER A 62 5.79 16.78 -4.16
N GLU A 63 5.64 18.07 -4.38
CA GLU A 63 5.76 18.74 -5.67
C GLU A 63 6.85 19.81 -5.56
N TRP A 64 7.91 19.67 -6.35
CA TRP A 64 9.00 20.63 -6.38
C TRP A 64 8.83 21.61 -7.54
N LYS A 65 9.28 22.84 -7.37
CA LYS A 65 9.31 23.81 -8.47
C LYS A 65 10.13 23.32 -9.65
N ASP A 66 11.28 22.70 -9.37
CA ASP A 66 12.01 21.94 -10.38
C ASP A 66 11.50 20.49 -10.40
N PRO A 67 10.87 20.04 -11.48
CA PRO A 67 10.30 18.68 -11.56
C PRO A 67 11.37 17.57 -11.56
N ASN A 68 12.65 17.91 -11.71
CA ASN A 68 13.75 16.96 -11.61
C ASN A 68 14.27 16.82 -10.18
N MET A 69 13.78 17.65 -9.24
CA MET A 69 14.17 17.56 -7.83
C MET A 69 13.23 16.65 -7.04
N GLY A 70 13.86 15.88 -6.14
CA GLY A 70 13.15 15.08 -5.14
C GLY A 70 12.35 13.91 -5.70
N ASN A 71 11.49 13.36 -4.87
CA ASN A 71 10.62 12.24 -5.23
C ASN A 71 9.19 12.58 -4.81
N TYR A 72 8.25 12.44 -5.73
CA TYR A 72 6.83 12.69 -5.51
C TYR A 72 6.24 11.93 -4.32
N ILE A 73 6.70 10.70 -4.08
CA ILE A 73 6.17 9.83 -3.03
C ILE A 73 6.78 10.06 -1.64
N THR A 74 7.76 10.95 -1.50
CA THR A 74 8.43 11.19 -0.22
C THR A 74 8.26 12.63 0.23
N THR A 75 8.18 12.85 1.54
CA THR A 75 8.04 14.19 2.12
C THR A 75 8.96 14.39 3.32
N LEU A 76 8.90 15.57 3.91
CA LEU A 76 9.66 15.95 5.11
C LEU A 76 9.37 15.00 6.27
N GLY A 77 10.42 14.44 6.85
CA GLY A 77 10.35 13.41 7.88
C GLY A 77 9.38 13.71 9.02
N PRO A 78 9.42 14.88 9.67
CA PRO A 78 8.53 15.17 10.79
C PRO A 78 7.09 15.52 10.40
N MET A 79 6.80 15.80 9.12
CA MET A 79 5.56 16.43 8.66
C MET A 79 4.29 15.76 9.22
N ALA A 80 4.09 14.48 8.96
CA ALA A 80 2.86 13.79 9.36
C ALA A 80 2.69 13.72 10.88
N LYS A 81 3.78 13.50 11.62
CA LYS A 81 3.77 13.49 13.09
C LYS A 81 3.46 14.87 13.65
N ARG A 82 4.06 15.93 13.11
CA ARG A 82 3.81 17.32 13.53
C ARG A 82 2.38 17.75 13.21
N LEU A 83 1.83 17.35 12.08
CA LEU A 83 0.41 17.57 11.77
C LEU A 83 -0.48 16.98 12.87
N LYS A 84 -0.21 15.76 13.33
CA LYS A 84 -0.96 15.15 14.43
C LYS A 84 -0.78 15.90 15.75
N THR A 85 0.45 16.33 16.05
CA THR A 85 0.77 16.94 17.34
C THR A 85 0.26 18.39 17.44
N ASP A 86 0.46 19.20 16.38
CA ASP A 86 0.18 20.62 16.37
C ASP A 86 -1.26 20.95 15.92
N TYR A 87 -1.88 20.02 15.17
CA TYR A 87 -3.26 20.15 14.66
C TYR A 87 -4.12 18.92 14.96
N PRO A 88 -4.29 18.54 16.25
CA PRO A 88 -5.03 17.33 16.64
C PRO A 88 -6.52 17.39 16.28
N ASN A 89 -7.05 18.58 16.08
CA ASN A 89 -8.41 18.83 15.59
C ASN A 89 -8.57 18.54 14.09
N LEU A 90 -7.51 18.53 13.30
CA LEU A 90 -7.52 18.19 11.88
C LEU A 90 -7.08 16.77 11.65
N VAL A 91 -6.01 16.32 12.32
CA VAL A 91 -5.40 15.00 12.09
C VAL A 91 -5.66 14.07 13.27
N LYS A 92 -6.31 12.96 13.00
CA LYS A 92 -6.64 11.93 13.97
C LYS A 92 -5.48 10.97 14.20
N ASN A 93 -4.78 10.57 13.11
CA ASN A 93 -3.66 9.63 13.16
C ASN A 93 -2.68 9.90 12.02
N TYR A 94 -1.50 9.31 12.08
CA TYR A 94 -0.47 9.42 11.04
C TYR A 94 0.32 8.12 10.94
N TYR A 95 0.96 7.92 9.76
CA TYR A 95 1.90 6.84 9.53
C TYR A 95 2.99 7.30 8.55
N ARG A 96 4.24 7.06 8.89
CA ARG A 96 5.42 7.28 8.04
C ARG A 96 6.23 6.00 8.00
N TRP A 97 6.96 5.81 6.93
CA TRP A 97 7.87 4.66 6.84
C TRP A 97 9.01 4.88 5.87
N ASP A 98 10.05 4.05 6.00
CA ASP A 98 11.15 3.93 5.08
C ASP A 98 11.23 2.49 4.59
N GLY A 99 11.39 2.32 3.28
CA GLY A 99 11.55 1.01 2.65
C GLY A 99 13.01 0.60 2.62
N ILE A 100 13.32 -0.53 3.23
CA ILE A 100 14.66 -1.11 3.21
C ILE A 100 14.60 -2.55 2.72
N THR A 101 15.72 -3.05 2.19
CA THR A 101 15.88 -4.47 1.81
C THR A 101 17.07 -5.01 2.56
N SER A 102 16.88 -6.11 3.28
CA SER A 102 17.98 -6.73 4.03
C SER A 102 17.95 -8.25 3.96
N VAL A 103 19.06 -8.88 4.35
CA VAL A 103 19.10 -10.32 4.54
C VAL A 103 18.43 -10.67 5.86
N VAL A 104 17.44 -11.53 5.77
CA VAL A 104 16.70 -12.09 6.91
C VAL A 104 16.99 -13.57 6.99
N SER A 105 17.29 -14.07 8.18
CA SER A 105 17.74 -15.45 8.38
C SER A 105 17.00 -16.16 9.51
N LYS A 106 16.78 -17.46 9.32
CA LYS A 106 16.31 -18.40 10.35
C LYS A 106 16.89 -19.78 10.07
N GLY A 107 17.79 -20.26 10.95
CA GLY A 107 18.58 -21.46 10.66
C GLY A 107 19.34 -21.32 9.34
N ASP A 108 19.21 -22.30 8.46
CA ASP A 108 19.87 -22.33 7.14
C ASP A 108 19.13 -21.51 6.06
N ASN A 109 17.98 -20.93 6.38
CA ASN A 109 17.22 -20.11 5.47
C ASN A 109 17.69 -18.65 5.51
N HIS A 110 18.19 -18.14 4.39
CA HIS A 110 18.71 -16.78 4.22
C HIS A 110 18.12 -16.18 2.95
N PHE A 111 17.27 -15.15 3.09
CA PHE A 111 16.64 -14.48 1.94
C PHE A 111 16.75 -12.96 2.06
N ARG A 112 16.78 -12.28 0.92
CA ARG A 112 16.59 -10.83 0.88
C ARG A 112 15.10 -10.53 0.95
N GLU A 113 14.71 -9.75 1.96
CA GLU A 113 13.33 -9.37 2.21
C GLU A 113 13.16 -7.86 2.20
N ASN A 114 11.99 -7.42 1.72
CA ASN A 114 11.58 -6.03 1.82
C ASN A 114 10.98 -5.78 3.20
N ILE A 115 11.49 -4.75 3.86
CA ILE A 115 11.15 -4.36 5.23
C ILE A 115 10.59 -2.95 5.20
N GLN A 116 9.50 -2.74 5.92
CA GLN A 116 8.93 -1.43 6.18
C GLN A 116 9.31 -1.00 7.59
N LEU A 117 10.22 -0.02 7.68
CA LEU A 117 10.61 0.63 8.92
C LEU A 117 9.65 1.79 9.14
N GLY A 118 8.63 1.62 10.00
CA GLY A 118 7.52 2.55 10.07
C GLY A 118 7.08 2.90 11.50
N ASP A 119 6.23 3.92 11.61
CA ASP A 119 5.63 4.31 12.90
C ASP A 119 4.79 3.16 13.46
N SER A 120 4.72 3.05 14.80
CA SER A 120 3.94 2.01 15.50
C SER A 120 2.43 2.08 15.24
N THR A 121 1.97 3.12 14.59
CA THR A 121 0.56 3.38 14.26
C THR A 121 0.02 2.55 13.09
N LEU A 122 0.86 1.78 12.38
CA LEU A 122 0.49 0.97 11.22
C LEU A 122 -0.80 0.17 11.45
N LEU A 123 -0.81 -0.66 12.50
CA LEU A 123 -1.93 -1.58 12.77
C LEU A 123 -3.21 -0.81 13.11
N SER A 124 -3.11 0.19 13.98
CA SER A 124 -4.26 0.96 14.47
C SER A 124 -4.86 1.88 13.40
N MET A 125 -4.03 2.49 12.57
CA MET A 125 -4.44 3.44 11.54
C MET A 125 -5.18 2.74 10.38
N TYR A 126 -4.65 1.60 9.93
CA TYR A 126 -5.22 0.90 8.77
C TYR A 126 -6.18 -0.24 9.15
N GLY A 127 -6.28 -0.56 10.45
CA GLY A 127 -7.13 -1.64 10.94
C GLY A 127 -6.58 -3.02 10.61
N PHE A 128 -5.25 -3.17 10.48
CA PHE A 128 -4.64 -4.46 10.25
C PHE A 128 -4.71 -5.31 11.52
N GLU A 129 -5.27 -6.50 11.39
CA GLU A 129 -5.45 -7.44 12.49
C GLU A 129 -4.29 -8.44 12.56
N LEU A 130 -3.96 -8.85 13.77
CA LEU A 130 -3.01 -9.93 14.01
C LEU A 130 -3.77 -11.27 14.19
N SER A 131 -3.25 -12.34 13.62
CA SER A 131 -3.68 -13.71 13.96
C SER A 131 -3.10 -14.14 15.31
N ASN A 132 -1.88 -13.68 15.62
CA ASN A 132 -1.17 -13.93 16.86
C ASN A 132 -0.45 -12.65 17.29
N GLY A 133 -0.42 -12.35 18.58
CA GLY A 133 0.19 -11.16 19.16
C GLY A 133 -0.82 -10.11 19.61
N ASN A 134 -0.30 -9.00 20.16
CA ASN A 134 -1.13 -7.89 20.65
C ASN A 134 -0.87 -6.64 19.80
N ALA A 135 -1.88 -6.19 19.05
CA ALA A 135 -1.76 -5.07 18.12
C ALA A 135 -1.38 -3.74 18.80
N SER A 136 -1.70 -3.54 20.09
CA SER A 136 -1.37 -2.31 20.80
C SER A 136 0.10 -2.22 21.20
N THR A 137 0.82 -3.33 21.27
CA THR A 137 2.22 -3.38 21.72
C THR A 137 3.20 -3.92 20.68
N ALA A 138 2.70 -4.50 19.59
CA ALA A 138 3.51 -5.26 18.65
C ALA A 138 4.65 -4.46 17.98
N LEU A 139 4.49 -3.15 17.79
CA LEU A 139 5.46 -2.27 17.12
C LEU A 139 5.96 -1.13 18.03
N ILE A 140 6.05 -1.37 19.35
CA ILE A 140 6.52 -0.36 20.33
C ILE A 140 8.00 -0.53 20.64
N GLU A 141 8.42 -1.75 20.98
CA GLU A 141 9.78 -2.02 21.41
C GLU A 141 10.76 -2.07 20.22
N PRO A 142 11.99 -1.52 20.37
CA PRO A 142 13.02 -1.69 19.36
C PRO A 142 13.31 -3.18 19.14
N PHE A 143 13.73 -3.51 17.92
CA PHE A 143 14.01 -4.89 17.50
C PHE A 143 12.80 -5.85 17.61
N SER A 144 11.58 -5.28 17.67
CA SER A 144 10.36 -6.03 17.44
C SER A 144 10.05 -6.09 15.94
N VAL A 145 9.36 -7.15 15.51
CA VAL A 145 8.91 -7.30 14.13
C VAL A 145 7.53 -7.92 14.05
N VAL A 146 6.66 -7.32 13.25
CA VAL A 146 5.42 -7.93 12.80
C VAL A 146 5.65 -8.44 11.38
N ILE A 147 5.19 -9.65 11.09
CA ILE A 147 5.38 -10.29 9.77
C ILE A 147 4.05 -10.73 9.17
N THR A 148 4.03 -10.89 7.85
CA THR A 148 2.89 -11.48 7.15
C THR A 148 2.79 -12.98 7.42
N LYS A 149 1.59 -13.54 7.25
CA LYS A 149 1.33 -14.97 7.35
C LYS A 149 2.21 -15.80 6.40
N ASP A 150 2.37 -15.32 5.15
CA ASP A 150 3.19 -16.00 4.15
C ASP A 150 4.66 -16.08 4.57
N LEU A 151 5.17 -14.99 5.17
CA LEU A 151 6.53 -14.98 5.69
C LEU A 151 6.69 -15.92 6.90
N ALA A 152 5.69 -15.98 7.78
CA ALA A 152 5.69 -16.92 8.89
C ALA A 152 5.78 -18.38 8.41
N ILE A 153 5.00 -18.73 7.40
CA ILE A 153 5.04 -20.06 6.79
C ILE A 153 6.38 -20.30 6.09
N LYS A 154 6.91 -19.30 5.36
CA LYS A 154 8.19 -19.40 4.64
C LYS A 154 9.36 -19.76 5.55
N TYR A 155 9.47 -19.14 6.74
CA TYR A 155 10.59 -19.33 7.66
C TYR A 155 10.36 -20.40 8.74
N PHE A 156 9.12 -20.64 9.13
CA PHE A 156 8.79 -21.47 10.29
C PHE A 156 7.84 -22.63 9.98
N GLY A 157 7.23 -22.66 8.79
CA GLY A 157 6.22 -23.67 8.41
C GLY A 157 4.88 -23.54 9.15
N LYS A 158 4.71 -22.52 10.00
CA LYS A 158 3.52 -22.29 10.83
C LYS A 158 3.36 -20.81 11.18
N THR A 159 2.20 -20.43 11.72
CA THR A 159 1.88 -19.03 12.08
C THR A 159 1.94 -18.74 13.59
N ASP A 160 1.91 -19.76 14.44
CA ASP A 160 2.04 -19.61 15.90
C ASP A 160 3.53 -19.55 16.29
N ILE A 161 4.12 -18.35 16.15
CA ILE A 161 5.56 -18.09 16.28
C ILE A 161 5.89 -16.83 17.07
N VAL A 162 4.90 -16.19 17.69
CA VAL A 162 5.13 -15.01 18.53
C VAL A 162 6.12 -15.34 19.64
N GLY A 163 7.11 -14.48 19.83
CA GLY A 163 8.23 -14.66 20.76
C GLY A 163 9.47 -15.33 20.17
N GLN A 164 9.39 -15.94 18.98
CA GLN A 164 10.56 -16.41 18.23
C GLN A 164 11.32 -15.24 17.60
N THR A 165 12.52 -15.48 17.10
CA THR A 165 13.38 -14.47 16.48
C THR A 165 13.70 -14.76 15.02
N LEU A 166 13.91 -13.68 14.28
CA LEU A 166 14.54 -13.64 12.97
C LEU A 166 15.83 -12.84 13.08
N LEU A 167 16.92 -13.35 12.52
CA LEU A 167 18.17 -12.62 12.43
C LEU A 167 18.11 -11.70 11.21
N ILE A 168 18.25 -10.39 11.42
CA ILE A 168 18.20 -9.39 10.36
C ILE A 168 19.53 -8.65 10.30
N GLN A 169 20.12 -8.57 9.10
CA GLN A 169 21.39 -7.92 8.87
C GLN A 169 21.24 -6.40 8.77
N SER A 170 22.14 -5.63 9.37
CA SER A 170 22.24 -4.18 9.17
C SER A 170 23.01 -3.87 7.86
N PHE A 171 22.95 -2.63 7.40
CA PHE A 171 23.74 -2.19 6.23
C PHE A 171 25.23 -2.15 6.49
N SER A 172 25.66 -2.05 7.75
CA SER A 172 27.07 -2.13 8.14
C SER A 172 27.59 -3.56 8.28
N GLY A 173 26.75 -4.58 8.00
CA GLY A 173 27.11 -6.00 8.06
C GLY A 173 26.89 -6.66 9.43
N GLY A 174 26.47 -5.92 10.46
CA GLY A 174 26.10 -6.50 11.77
C GLY A 174 24.78 -7.27 11.70
N ASN A 175 24.62 -8.28 12.54
CA ASN A 175 23.39 -9.06 12.67
C ASN A 175 22.76 -8.85 14.05
N HIS A 176 21.43 -8.78 14.10
CA HIS A 176 20.67 -8.70 15.35
C HIS A 176 19.42 -9.55 15.29
N ASP A 177 19.06 -10.15 16.42
CA ASP A 177 17.81 -10.89 16.58
C ASP A 177 16.62 -9.95 16.74
N PHE A 178 15.66 -10.04 15.84
CA PHE A 178 14.39 -9.33 15.92
C PHE A 178 13.32 -10.27 16.44
N ARG A 179 12.68 -9.88 17.54
CA ARG A 179 11.62 -10.68 18.14
C ARG A 179 10.32 -10.51 17.39
N ILE A 180 9.71 -11.62 16.97
CA ILE A 180 8.38 -11.62 16.36
C ILE A 180 7.34 -11.33 17.46
N THR A 181 6.66 -10.21 17.30
CA THR A 181 5.65 -9.69 18.22
C THR A 181 4.23 -9.81 17.68
N GLY A 182 4.11 -10.14 16.40
CA GLY A 182 2.81 -10.38 15.77
C GLY A 182 2.93 -11.01 14.40
N VAL A 183 1.91 -11.77 14.04
CA VAL A 183 1.70 -12.29 12.69
C VAL A 183 0.39 -11.70 12.16
N LEU A 184 0.46 -11.01 11.02
CA LEU A 184 -0.70 -10.41 10.38
C LEU A 184 -1.69 -11.49 9.90
N LYS A 185 -2.98 -11.21 10.03
CA LYS A 185 -4.01 -11.83 9.19
C LYS A 185 -3.83 -11.39 7.74
N ASP A 186 -4.59 -12.01 6.85
CA ASP A 186 -4.62 -11.57 5.45
C ASP A 186 -5.09 -10.10 5.40
N ILE A 187 -4.24 -9.24 4.83
CA ILE A 187 -4.53 -7.81 4.68
C ILE A 187 -5.13 -7.53 3.30
N PRO A 188 -6.09 -6.59 3.19
CA PRO A 188 -6.65 -6.23 1.90
C PRO A 188 -5.59 -5.60 1.00
N GLU A 189 -5.81 -5.66 -0.32
CA GLU A 189 -4.97 -4.96 -1.30
C GLU A 189 -4.92 -3.47 -0.99
N ASN A 190 -3.70 -2.94 -0.86
CA ASN A 190 -3.48 -1.57 -0.44
C ASN A 190 -2.15 -1.01 -0.94
N SER A 191 -2.05 0.30 -1.10
CA SER A 191 -0.83 1.00 -1.52
C SER A 191 0.07 1.45 -0.35
N VAL A 192 -0.24 1.05 0.88
CA VAL A 192 0.56 1.40 2.08
C VAL A 192 1.68 0.39 2.30
N THR A 193 1.34 -0.91 2.24
CA THR A 193 2.30 -2.00 2.40
C THR A 193 2.90 -2.47 1.07
N ARG A 194 2.32 -2.02 -0.05
CA ARG A 194 2.73 -2.31 -1.43
C ARG A 194 2.78 -1.01 -2.22
N LEU A 195 3.93 -0.40 -2.40
CA LEU A 195 4.05 0.80 -3.27
C LEU A 195 3.78 0.48 -4.74
N ASN A 196 4.18 -0.71 -5.16
CA ASN A 196 3.93 -1.25 -6.49
C ASN A 196 3.94 -2.79 -6.45
N ALA A 197 3.63 -3.44 -7.56
CA ALA A 197 3.56 -4.90 -7.64
C ALA A 197 4.88 -5.62 -7.29
N ALA A 198 6.03 -4.96 -7.45
CA ALA A 198 7.34 -5.53 -7.14
C ALA A 198 7.77 -5.30 -5.67
N ASN A 199 7.19 -4.33 -4.98
CA ASN A 199 7.61 -3.92 -3.63
C ASN A 199 6.54 -4.29 -2.59
N HIS A 200 6.47 -5.58 -2.28
CA HIS A 200 5.69 -6.09 -1.15
C HIS A 200 6.56 -6.05 0.10
N ASN A 201 6.11 -5.33 1.11
CA ASN A 201 6.73 -5.39 2.43
C ASN A 201 6.07 -6.48 3.25
N ASN A 202 6.87 -7.45 3.69
CA ASN A 202 6.40 -8.59 4.47
C ASN A 202 6.84 -8.55 5.94
N LEU A 203 7.75 -7.61 6.27
CA LEU A 203 8.22 -7.34 7.63
C LEU A 203 7.98 -5.87 7.95
N PHE A 204 7.47 -5.63 9.16
CA PHE A 204 7.17 -4.30 9.68
C PHE A 204 7.92 -4.12 11.00
N ILE A 205 8.81 -3.13 11.03
CA ILE A 205 9.72 -2.85 12.14
C ILE A 205 9.47 -1.42 12.62
N PRO A 206 9.44 -1.15 13.94
CA PRO A 206 9.20 0.19 14.44
C PRO A 206 10.35 1.16 14.15
N THR A 207 10.01 2.44 13.94
CA THR A 207 10.94 3.51 13.59
C THR A 207 12.09 3.69 14.58
N ASN A 208 11.91 3.39 15.86
CA ASN A 208 12.97 3.51 16.88
C ASN A 208 14.18 2.57 16.64
N THR A 209 14.09 1.69 15.64
CA THR A 209 15.20 0.83 15.20
C THR A 209 16.02 1.46 14.04
N TYR A 210 15.70 2.68 13.58
CA TYR A 210 16.30 3.30 12.39
C TYR A 210 17.83 3.36 12.41
N LYS A 211 18.43 3.62 13.59
CA LYS A 211 19.91 3.71 13.74
C LYS A 211 20.62 2.40 13.42
N TYR A 212 19.99 1.27 13.75
CA TYR A 212 20.53 -0.06 13.44
C TYR A 212 20.75 -0.26 11.94
N PHE A 213 19.84 0.29 11.13
CA PHE A 213 19.95 0.23 9.67
C PHE A 213 20.72 1.40 9.05
N GLY A 214 21.40 2.23 9.87
CA GLY A 214 22.14 3.40 9.36
C GLY A 214 21.23 4.44 8.68
N ARG A 215 19.95 4.48 9.05
CA ARG A 215 19.00 5.44 8.47
C ARG A 215 19.04 6.77 9.18
N ASN A 216 18.68 7.84 8.45
CA ASN A 216 18.62 9.18 8.98
C ASN A 216 17.47 9.36 9.98
N ASP A 217 17.59 10.39 10.80
CA ASP A 217 16.55 10.77 11.75
C ASP A 217 15.25 11.15 11.02
N PHE A 218 14.15 10.52 11.40
CA PHE A 218 12.81 10.79 10.91
C PHE A 218 12.27 12.15 11.35
N GLU A 219 12.90 12.80 12.33
CA GLU A 219 12.47 14.09 12.87
C GLU A 219 13.22 15.28 12.25
N SER A 220 14.08 15.07 11.25
CA SER A 220 14.79 16.15 10.57
C SER A 220 13.95 16.81 9.48
N TRP A 221 13.86 18.15 9.53
CA TRP A 221 13.19 18.99 8.52
C TRP A 221 14.00 19.19 7.23
N THR A 222 15.18 18.61 7.15
CA THR A 222 16.02 18.62 5.94
C THR A 222 15.95 17.28 5.19
N ASN A 223 15.40 16.23 5.82
CA ASN A 223 15.31 14.91 5.24
C ASN A 223 13.95 14.69 4.54
N ILE A 224 13.98 14.47 3.22
CA ILE A 224 12.80 14.33 2.37
C ILE A 224 12.85 12.97 1.70
N TYR A 225 12.57 11.90 2.46
CA TYR A 225 12.67 10.53 1.95
C TYR A 225 11.59 9.57 2.47
N LEU A 226 10.64 10.06 3.29
CA LEU A 226 9.63 9.21 3.91
C LEU A 226 8.28 9.34 3.19
N PRO A 227 7.70 8.24 2.67
CA PRO A 227 6.27 8.18 2.42
C PRO A 227 5.50 8.46 3.70
N SER A 228 4.53 9.36 3.62
CA SER A 228 3.80 9.85 4.79
C SER A 228 2.31 9.90 4.53
N TYR A 229 1.55 9.47 5.51
CA TYR A 229 0.09 9.36 5.46
C TYR A 229 -0.52 9.99 6.70
N VAL A 230 -1.72 10.54 6.56
CA VAL A 230 -2.52 11.05 7.67
C VAL A 230 -3.95 10.56 7.57
N GLU A 231 -4.57 10.33 8.72
CA GLU A 231 -6.01 10.13 8.87
C GLU A 231 -6.62 11.42 9.40
N LEU A 232 -7.56 12.01 8.67
CA LEU A 232 -8.22 13.23 9.09
C LEU A 232 -9.33 12.94 10.11
N GLN A 233 -9.64 13.94 10.92
CA GLN A 233 -10.86 13.94 11.74
C GLN A 233 -12.10 13.99 10.84
N PRO A 234 -13.23 13.43 11.26
CA PRO A 234 -14.49 13.51 10.51
C PRO A 234 -14.85 14.95 10.15
N GLY A 235 -15.20 15.20 8.89
CA GLY A 235 -15.61 16.52 8.38
C GLY A 235 -14.46 17.47 8.01
N VAL A 236 -13.21 17.09 8.24
CA VAL A 236 -12.04 17.88 7.83
C VAL A 236 -11.77 17.69 6.35
N THR A 237 -11.47 18.78 5.65
CA THR A 237 -11.19 18.79 4.22
C THR A 237 -9.70 18.75 3.90
N ALA A 238 -9.34 18.26 2.72
CA ALA A 238 -7.96 18.31 2.21
C ALA A 238 -7.41 19.75 2.15
N GLN A 239 -8.27 20.75 1.90
CA GLN A 239 -7.86 22.16 1.86
C GLN A 239 -7.45 22.68 3.23
N GLN A 240 -8.17 22.35 4.28
CA GLN A 240 -7.78 22.70 5.66
C GLN A 240 -6.45 22.05 6.03
N LEU A 241 -6.24 20.80 5.64
CA LEU A 241 -4.97 20.12 5.83
C LEU A 241 -3.83 20.80 5.06
N ALA A 242 -4.04 21.20 3.80
CA ALA A 242 -3.05 21.89 2.98
C ALA A 242 -2.58 23.21 3.60
N ILE A 243 -3.48 23.97 4.23
CA ILE A 243 -3.15 25.20 4.96
C ILE A 243 -2.24 24.88 6.15
N ALA A 244 -2.56 23.86 6.94
CA ALA A 244 -1.74 23.42 8.07
C ALA A 244 -0.35 22.94 7.64
N ILE A 245 -0.27 22.18 6.55
CA ILE A 245 1.00 21.74 5.94
C ILE A 245 1.87 22.94 5.57
N LYS A 246 1.32 23.91 4.84
CA LYS A 246 2.05 25.15 4.46
C LYS A 246 2.55 25.91 5.68
N SER A 247 1.72 26.04 6.72
CA SER A 247 2.11 26.68 7.98
C SER A 247 3.30 25.98 8.65
N LEU A 248 3.29 24.65 8.71
CA LEU A 248 4.38 23.86 9.29
C LEU A 248 5.68 23.96 8.47
N ILE A 249 5.61 23.96 7.14
CA ILE A 249 6.76 24.15 6.27
C ILE A 249 7.39 25.53 6.54
N ASN A 250 6.59 26.58 6.49
CA ASN A 250 7.07 27.95 6.69
C ASN A 250 7.71 28.19 8.08
N LYS A 251 7.23 27.44 9.09
CA LYS A 251 7.71 27.59 10.47
C LYS A 251 9.01 26.81 10.74
N ASN A 252 9.18 25.65 10.11
CA ASN A 252 10.18 24.68 10.54
C ASN A 252 11.19 24.28 9.46
N ALA A 253 10.81 24.33 8.18
CA ALA A 253 11.72 23.94 7.12
C ALA A 253 12.73 25.07 6.78
N PRO A 254 13.95 24.73 6.33
CA PRO A 254 14.87 25.70 5.75
C PRO A 254 14.23 26.50 4.61
N ALA A 255 14.65 27.77 4.46
CA ALA A 255 14.02 28.68 3.49
C ALA A 255 14.07 28.20 2.03
N ASP A 256 15.15 27.54 1.64
CA ASP A 256 15.34 26.93 0.31
C ASP A 256 14.34 25.80 0.06
N ILE A 257 14.10 24.94 1.04
CA ILE A 257 13.08 23.91 0.98
C ILE A 257 11.70 24.55 0.97
N GLY A 258 11.40 25.47 1.90
CA GLY A 258 10.09 26.09 2.04
C GLY A 258 9.63 26.86 0.80
N GLN A 259 10.57 27.42 0.03
CA GLN A 259 10.28 28.15 -1.21
C GLN A 259 10.06 27.24 -2.43
N ASN A 260 10.62 26.04 -2.42
CA ASN A 260 10.67 25.15 -3.58
C ASN A 260 9.82 23.91 -3.44
N LEU A 261 9.41 23.54 -2.21
CA LEU A 261 8.60 22.36 -1.93
C LEU A 261 7.15 22.73 -1.64
N HIS A 262 6.24 22.13 -2.37
CA HIS A 262 4.83 22.11 -2.07
C HIS A 262 4.40 20.68 -1.70
N ILE A 263 3.68 20.49 -0.59
CA ILE A 263 3.15 19.18 -0.20
C ILE A 263 1.64 19.22 -0.35
N ARG A 264 1.13 18.33 -1.18
CA ARG A 264 -0.29 18.18 -1.50
C ARG A 264 -0.88 16.94 -0.86
N PRO A 265 -1.94 17.06 -0.06
CA PRO A 265 -2.69 15.91 0.43
C PRO A 265 -3.54 15.31 -0.71
N ILE A 266 -3.41 14.02 -0.93
CA ILE A 266 -4.16 13.26 -1.94
C ILE A 266 -4.94 12.19 -1.22
N ALA A 267 -6.24 12.07 -1.48
CA ALA A 267 -7.03 10.98 -0.94
C ALA A 267 -6.41 9.64 -1.32
N LEU A 268 -6.26 8.74 -0.35
CA LEU A 268 -5.51 7.49 -0.56
C LEU A 268 -6.10 6.61 -1.67
N ASN A 269 -7.42 6.65 -1.85
CA ASN A 269 -8.10 5.96 -2.93
C ASN A 269 -7.74 6.54 -4.31
N ASP A 270 -7.61 7.87 -4.42
CA ASP A 270 -7.24 8.54 -5.66
C ASP A 270 -5.75 8.40 -5.96
N TYR A 271 -4.93 8.42 -4.90
CA TYR A 271 -3.47 8.24 -5.02
C TYR A 271 -3.10 6.98 -5.80
N TYR A 272 -3.74 5.85 -5.50
CA TYR A 272 -3.46 4.60 -6.21
C TYR A 272 -3.80 4.69 -7.70
N LEU A 273 -4.94 5.26 -8.04
CA LEU A 273 -5.42 5.34 -9.43
C LEU A 273 -4.64 6.37 -10.25
N ASP A 274 -4.22 7.48 -9.64
CA ASP A 274 -3.54 8.59 -10.30
C ASP A 274 -2.00 8.48 -10.23
N ASN A 275 -1.47 7.53 -9.45
CA ASN A 275 -0.03 7.33 -9.32
C ASN A 275 0.59 6.99 -10.69
N ASN A 276 1.88 7.34 -10.83
CA ASN A 276 2.65 7.10 -12.05
C ASN A 276 1.97 7.70 -13.31
N ASN A 277 1.62 8.99 -13.24
CA ASN A 277 0.92 9.74 -14.31
C ASN A 277 -0.44 9.14 -14.70
N GLY A 278 -1.15 8.56 -13.76
CA GLY A 278 -2.45 7.93 -13.97
C GLY A 278 -2.37 6.64 -14.80
N LEU A 279 -1.25 5.94 -14.76
CA LEU A 279 -1.05 4.71 -15.54
C LEU A 279 -2.12 3.67 -15.25
N VAL A 280 -2.42 3.44 -13.96
CA VAL A 280 -3.47 2.48 -13.55
C VAL A 280 -4.82 2.89 -14.12
N LYS A 281 -5.20 4.17 -13.98
CA LYS A 281 -6.46 4.70 -14.51
C LYS A 281 -6.57 4.59 -16.04
N LYS A 282 -5.48 4.90 -16.76
CA LYS A 282 -5.41 4.73 -18.22
C LYS A 282 -5.53 3.27 -18.62
N MET A 283 -4.85 2.37 -17.94
CA MET A 283 -4.92 0.94 -18.18
C MET A 283 -6.35 0.40 -17.94
N LEU A 284 -7.00 0.78 -16.83
CA LEU A 284 -8.37 0.39 -16.53
C LEU A 284 -9.36 0.90 -17.59
N PHE A 285 -9.18 2.15 -18.07
CA PHE A 285 -10.00 2.71 -19.16
C PHE A 285 -9.83 1.91 -20.45
N THR A 286 -8.58 1.61 -20.83
CA THR A 286 -8.28 0.84 -22.05
C THR A 286 -8.89 -0.57 -21.98
N LEU A 287 -8.67 -1.28 -20.87
CA LEU A 287 -9.22 -2.63 -20.68
C LEU A 287 -10.75 -2.65 -20.69
N SER A 288 -11.40 -1.67 -20.04
CA SER A 288 -12.85 -1.55 -20.04
C SER A 288 -13.39 -1.29 -21.46
N SER A 289 -12.70 -0.45 -22.24
CA SER A 289 -13.06 -0.20 -23.63
C SER A 289 -12.95 -1.46 -24.48
N ILE A 290 -11.85 -2.22 -24.36
CA ILE A 290 -11.68 -3.50 -25.07
C ILE A 290 -12.79 -4.48 -24.66
N GLY A 291 -13.10 -4.60 -23.38
CA GLY A 291 -14.18 -5.47 -22.89
C GLY A 291 -15.55 -5.13 -23.49
N LEU A 292 -15.83 -3.85 -23.72
CA LEU A 292 -17.06 -3.39 -24.37
C LEU A 292 -17.10 -3.70 -25.88
N PHE A 293 -15.96 -3.72 -26.56
CA PHE A 293 -15.89 -4.03 -28.01
C PHE A 293 -15.92 -5.54 -28.29
N ILE A 294 -15.72 -6.40 -27.32
CA ILE A 294 -15.85 -7.86 -27.43
C ILE A 294 -17.33 -8.30 -27.38
N TYR A 295 -18.22 -7.42 -26.94
CA TYR A 295 -19.67 -7.62 -26.89
C TYR A 295 -20.36 -7.08 -28.16
#